data_a3143ea2a5707d4428b534a3c99dd842
#
_entry.id   a3143ea2a5707d4428b534a3c99dd842
#
_cell.length_a   1.000
_cell.length_b   1.000
_cell.length_c   1.000
_cell.angle_alpha   90.00
_cell.angle_beta   90.00
_cell.angle_gamma   90.00
#
_symmetry.space_group_name_H-M   'P 1'
#
loop_
_entity.id
_entity.type
_entity.pdbx_description
1 polymer ?
#
loop_
_entity_poly.entity_id
_entity_poly.type
_entity_poly.pdbx_seq_one_letter_code
_entity_poly.pdbx_strand_id
1 'polypeptide(L)'
;VLDQPTCLVNDTEVELISPMTKDENGFYVGMKDLADLLGYDFEWDMQQNKATGVDTMSDVGFLPYKYDLREQKRVTAVRDQGPLGTCWAFATLTALESSLLPEEKFSFAEDHMTLCNSFGQGQDAGGDYTMSMAYLAAWQGPVLAKDDPYGDGVSDPTLTAVKHVQEMQIMESGDQQKIKEAVFKYGGVQTSIYT
;
A
#
# COMPACT_ATOMS: atom_id res chain seq x y z
N VAL A 1 18.81 9.17 19.61
CA VAL A 1 19.75 10.15 20.16
C VAL A 1 19.13 10.74 21.41
N LEU A 2 19.84 10.80 22.53
CA LEU A 2 19.33 11.41 23.77
C LEU A 2 18.91 12.86 23.51
N ASP A 3 17.83 13.29 24.15
CA ASP A 3 17.23 14.64 24.04
C ASP A 3 16.77 15.02 22.63
N GLN A 4 16.68 14.07 21.71
CA GLN A 4 16.06 14.26 20.41
C GLN A 4 14.72 13.49 20.36
N PRO A 5 13.70 14.03 19.67
CA PRO A 5 12.40 13.35 19.55
C PRO A 5 12.42 12.24 18.49
N THR A 6 13.59 11.68 18.18
CA THR A 6 13.73 10.57 17.23
C THR A 6 14.65 9.49 17.77
N CYS A 7 14.38 8.24 17.40
CA CYS A 7 15.26 7.11 17.66
C CYS A 7 15.41 6.26 16.39
N LEU A 8 16.42 5.38 16.38
CA LEU A 8 16.60 4.38 15.34
C LEU A 8 16.11 3.03 15.84
N VAL A 9 15.23 2.40 15.08
CA VAL A 9 14.80 1.02 15.29
C VAL A 9 15.08 0.24 14.01
N ASN A 10 15.98 -0.73 14.10
CA ASN A 10 16.47 -1.49 12.93
C ASN A 10 16.93 -0.59 11.78
N ASP A 11 17.76 0.42 12.09
CA ASP A 11 18.28 1.44 11.17
C ASP A 11 17.23 2.38 10.55
N THR A 12 15.98 2.31 11.01
CA THR A 12 14.89 3.21 10.58
C THR A 12 14.68 4.29 11.63
N GLU A 13 14.61 5.56 11.19
CA GLU A 13 14.33 6.68 12.08
C GLU A 13 12.84 6.74 12.42
N VAL A 14 12.53 6.79 13.71
CA VAL A 14 11.17 6.85 14.26
C VAL A 14 11.02 8.09 15.11
N GLU A 15 9.95 8.83 14.94
CA GLU A 15 9.60 9.99 15.75
C GLU A 15 8.94 9.55 17.07
N LEU A 16 9.38 10.17 18.16
CA LEU A 16 8.84 9.94 19.51
C LEU A 16 8.00 11.15 19.96
N ILE A 17 6.98 10.90 20.77
CA ILE A 17 6.18 11.95 21.42
C ILE A 17 7.05 12.74 22.41
N SER A 18 7.96 12.02 23.07
CA SER A 18 8.90 12.61 24.05
C SER A 18 10.31 12.11 23.79
N PRO A 19 11.35 12.97 23.93
CA PRO A 19 12.71 12.53 23.83
C PRO A 19 13.05 11.42 24.81
N MET A 20 13.92 10.48 24.39
CA MET A 20 14.49 9.51 25.31
C MET A 20 15.40 10.19 26.30
N THR A 21 15.28 9.84 27.57
CA THR A 21 16.12 10.37 28.64
C THR A 21 17.02 9.28 29.25
N LYS A 22 18.05 9.71 29.95
CA LYS A 22 19.00 8.82 30.66
C LYS A 22 19.29 9.37 32.04
N ASP A 23 19.30 8.46 33.00
CA ASP A 23 19.85 8.73 34.37
C ASP A 23 20.88 7.67 34.79
N GLU A 24 21.21 7.64 36.06
CA GLU A 24 22.16 6.66 36.65
C GLU A 24 21.64 5.21 36.63
N ASN A 25 20.31 5.02 36.49
CA ASN A 25 19.66 3.72 36.50
C ASN A 25 19.41 3.17 35.09
N GLY A 26 19.48 3.99 34.03
CA GLY A 26 19.34 3.52 32.68
C GLY A 26 18.76 4.53 31.68
N PHE A 27 18.19 3.99 30.61
CA PHE A 27 17.51 4.75 29.58
C PHE A 27 16.00 4.65 29.75
N TYR A 28 15.30 5.75 29.53
CA TYR A 28 13.83 5.85 29.64
C TYR A 28 13.27 6.34 28.33
N VAL A 29 12.20 5.69 27.90
CA VAL A 29 11.35 6.07 26.77
C VAL A 29 9.91 6.20 27.23
N GLY A 30 9.15 7.10 26.66
CA GLY A 30 7.74 7.24 26.98
C GLY A 30 7.00 5.92 26.76
N MET A 31 6.13 5.53 27.69
CA MET A 31 5.37 4.27 27.59
C MET A 31 4.50 4.25 26.33
N LYS A 32 3.94 5.40 25.95
CA LYS A 32 3.14 5.52 24.74
C LYS A 32 4.00 5.36 23.48
N ASP A 33 5.18 5.96 23.47
CA ASP A 33 6.15 5.77 22.37
C ASP A 33 6.57 4.31 22.24
N LEU A 34 6.82 3.65 23.40
CA LEU A 34 7.16 2.23 23.40
C LEU A 34 5.97 1.37 22.92
N ALA A 35 4.75 1.74 23.28
CA ALA A 35 3.54 1.09 22.80
C ALA A 35 3.40 1.18 21.29
N ASP A 36 3.49 2.40 20.78
CA ASP A 36 3.38 2.66 19.33
C ASP A 36 4.49 1.95 18.55
N LEU A 37 5.71 1.88 19.11
CA LEU A 37 6.83 1.14 18.55
C LEU A 37 6.62 -0.37 18.50
N LEU A 38 5.89 -0.92 19.46
CA LEU A 38 5.66 -2.35 19.61
C LEU A 38 4.29 -2.81 19.08
N GLY A 39 3.46 -1.88 18.61
CA GLY A 39 2.12 -2.17 18.11
C GLY A 39 1.11 -2.52 19.21
N TYR A 40 1.24 -1.90 20.38
CA TYR A 40 0.32 -2.09 21.49
C TYR A 40 -0.46 -0.83 21.80
N ASP A 41 -1.76 -0.96 22.14
CA ASP A 41 -2.49 0.04 22.86
C ASP A 41 -2.32 -0.18 24.37
N PHE A 42 -2.10 0.90 25.11
CA PHE A 42 -1.98 0.85 26.56
C PHE A 42 -3.16 1.52 27.26
N GLU A 43 -3.82 0.77 28.11
CA GLU A 43 -4.73 1.31 29.11
C GLU A 43 -4.03 1.39 30.45
N TRP A 44 -4.10 2.58 31.08
CA TRP A 44 -3.56 2.80 32.41
C TRP A 44 -4.66 2.74 33.45
N ASP A 45 -4.64 1.72 34.29
CA ASP A 45 -5.47 1.65 35.48
C ASP A 45 -4.82 2.40 36.64
N MET A 46 -5.33 3.61 36.91
CA MET A 46 -4.84 4.44 38.02
C MET A 46 -5.08 3.84 39.41
N GLN A 47 -6.09 2.99 39.57
CA GLN A 47 -6.41 2.39 40.87
C GLN A 47 -5.48 1.26 41.22
N GLN A 48 -5.09 0.47 40.21
CA GLN A 48 -4.17 -0.64 40.39
C GLN A 48 -2.71 -0.26 40.11
N ASN A 49 -2.46 0.98 39.67
CA ASN A 49 -1.15 1.44 39.19
C ASN A 49 -0.54 0.47 38.19
N LYS A 50 -1.35 0.01 37.24
CA LYS A 50 -1.01 -1.02 36.27
C LYS A 50 -1.27 -0.55 34.85
N ALA A 51 -0.29 -0.73 33.99
CA ALA A 51 -0.47 -0.63 32.55
C ALA A 51 -0.85 -2.01 31.98
N THR A 52 -1.88 -2.06 31.16
CA THR A 52 -2.26 -3.26 30.41
C THR A 52 -2.12 -2.92 28.94
N GLY A 53 -1.21 -3.62 28.25
CA GLY A 53 -1.03 -3.53 26.81
C GLY A 53 -2.01 -4.49 26.12
N VAL A 54 -2.77 -3.99 25.17
CA VAL A 54 -3.54 -4.80 24.24
C VAL A 54 -2.78 -4.77 22.92
N ASP A 55 -2.40 -5.95 22.43
CA ASP A 55 -1.82 -6.08 21.12
C ASP A 55 -2.87 -5.70 20.07
N THR A 56 -2.70 -4.55 19.46
CA THR A 56 -3.61 -4.06 18.42
C THR A 56 -3.31 -4.70 17.07
N MET A 57 -2.30 -5.64 17.06
CA MET A 57 -1.96 -6.41 15.88
C MET A 57 -2.09 -5.62 14.57
N SER A 58 -1.28 -4.62 14.41
CA SER A 58 -0.80 -4.43 13.06
C SER A 58 0.28 -5.49 12.85
N ASP A 59 0.12 -6.37 11.88
CA ASP A 59 1.16 -7.33 11.44
C ASP A 59 2.51 -6.63 11.12
N VAL A 60 2.58 -5.34 11.26
CA VAL A 60 3.69 -4.48 10.85
C VAL A 60 4.59 -4.05 12.02
N GLY A 61 4.14 -4.21 13.26
CA GLY A 61 4.89 -3.86 14.48
C GLY A 61 5.05 -2.35 14.68
N PHE A 62 5.81 -1.66 13.85
CA PHE A 62 5.91 -0.19 13.87
C PHE A 62 6.09 0.34 12.45
N LEU A 63 5.69 1.58 12.21
CA LEU A 63 5.92 2.28 10.96
C LEU A 63 7.10 3.24 11.09
N PRO A 64 7.97 3.32 10.08
CA PRO A 64 9.07 4.26 10.08
C PRO A 64 8.57 5.72 10.00
N TYR A 65 9.34 6.65 10.56
CA TYR A 65 9.08 8.09 10.46
C TYR A 65 8.94 8.57 9.01
N LYS A 66 9.75 8.02 8.11
CA LYS A 66 9.73 8.29 6.68
C LYS A 66 9.79 6.98 5.90
N TYR A 67 8.93 6.86 4.91
CA TYR A 67 8.94 5.73 3.99
C TYR A 67 8.64 6.19 2.58
N ASP A 68 9.54 5.89 1.64
CA ASP A 68 9.40 6.26 0.23
C ASP A 68 9.60 5.01 -0.65
N LEU A 69 8.54 4.62 -1.35
CA LEU A 69 8.56 3.44 -2.22
C LEU A 69 9.62 3.53 -3.33
N ARG A 70 10.05 4.75 -3.72
CA ARG A 70 11.14 4.94 -4.69
C ARG A 70 12.49 4.51 -4.13
N GLU A 71 12.75 4.85 -2.86
CA GLU A 71 13.97 4.43 -2.14
C GLU A 71 13.97 2.91 -1.93
N GLN A 72 12.77 2.32 -1.78
CA GLN A 72 12.56 0.87 -1.64
C GLN A 72 12.55 0.11 -2.96
N LYS A 73 12.70 0.80 -4.11
CA LYS A 73 12.61 0.23 -5.46
C LYS A 73 11.27 -0.48 -5.74
N ARG A 74 10.21 -0.02 -5.11
CA ARG A 74 8.85 -0.56 -5.22
C ARG A 74 7.92 0.34 -6.03
N VAL A 75 8.47 1.05 -7.02
CA VAL A 75 7.70 1.84 -8.00
C VAL A 75 8.11 1.46 -9.42
N THR A 76 7.16 1.53 -10.31
CA THR A 76 7.37 1.36 -11.75
C THR A 76 7.59 2.71 -12.43
N ALA A 77 7.96 2.70 -13.72
CA ALA A 77 8.01 3.92 -14.52
C ALA A 77 6.62 4.54 -14.63
N VAL A 78 6.58 5.87 -14.64
CA VAL A 78 5.33 6.61 -14.89
C VAL A 78 4.87 6.34 -16.32
N ARG A 79 3.58 6.03 -16.47
CA ARG A 79 2.91 5.81 -17.76
C ARG A 79 1.84 6.87 -17.97
N ASP A 80 1.55 7.16 -19.23
CA ASP A 80 0.54 8.14 -19.62
C ASP A 80 -0.67 7.42 -20.22
N GLN A 81 -1.86 7.65 -19.64
CA GLN A 81 -3.12 7.11 -20.17
C GLN A 81 -3.64 7.84 -21.42
N GLY A 82 -3.03 8.98 -21.79
CA GLY A 82 -3.52 9.82 -22.86
C GLY A 82 -4.93 10.39 -22.58
N PRO A 83 -5.75 10.57 -23.62
CA PRO A 83 -7.07 11.17 -23.48
C PRO A 83 -8.17 10.22 -22.98
N LEU A 84 -7.88 8.94 -22.77
CA LEU A 84 -8.88 7.92 -22.42
C LEU A 84 -9.23 7.94 -20.93
N GLY A 85 -10.43 7.47 -20.58
CA GLY A 85 -10.92 7.35 -19.20
C GLY A 85 -10.41 6.09 -18.46
N THR A 86 -9.13 5.73 -18.62
CA THR A 86 -8.55 4.46 -18.17
C THR A 86 -7.72 4.56 -16.89
N CYS A 87 -7.75 5.70 -16.19
CA CYS A 87 -6.95 5.96 -14.98
C CYS A 87 -7.11 4.87 -13.90
N TRP A 88 -8.30 4.31 -13.77
CA TRP A 88 -8.61 3.24 -12.82
C TRP A 88 -7.80 1.97 -13.09
N ALA A 89 -7.60 1.59 -14.35
CA ALA A 89 -6.79 0.44 -14.75
C ALA A 89 -5.30 0.70 -14.49
N PHE A 90 -4.79 1.89 -14.89
CA PHE A 90 -3.40 2.30 -14.61
C PHE A 90 -3.09 2.27 -13.11
N ALA A 91 -3.98 2.85 -12.29
CA ALA A 91 -3.78 2.90 -10.84
C ALA A 91 -3.75 1.50 -10.22
N THR A 92 -4.70 0.63 -10.61
CA THR A 92 -4.77 -0.76 -10.11
C THR A 92 -3.54 -1.56 -10.51
N LEU A 93 -3.19 -1.57 -11.80
CA LEU A 93 -2.06 -2.37 -12.28
C LEU A 93 -0.73 -1.86 -11.74
N THR A 94 -0.56 -0.54 -11.59
CA THR A 94 0.60 0.04 -10.93
C THR A 94 0.70 -0.37 -9.46
N ALA A 95 -0.42 -0.41 -8.72
CA ALA A 95 -0.44 -0.88 -7.35
C ALA A 95 -0.07 -2.37 -7.25
N LEU A 96 -0.59 -3.20 -8.16
CA LEU A 96 -0.26 -4.61 -8.25
C LEU A 96 1.22 -4.82 -8.60
N GLU A 97 1.76 -4.10 -9.58
CA GLU A 97 3.19 -4.13 -9.92
C GLU A 97 4.07 -3.73 -8.73
N SER A 98 3.66 -2.69 -8.00
CA SER A 98 4.34 -2.24 -6.79
C SER A 98 4.37 -3.30 -5.69
N SER A 99 3.31 -4.09 -5.54
CA SER A 99 3.23 -5.16 -4.55
C SER A 99 4.17 -6.33 -4.85
N LEU A 100 4.53 -6.53 -6.11
CA LEU A 100 5.43 -7.59 -6.56
C LEU A 100 6.91 -7.15 -6.54
N LEU A 101 7.16 -5.85 -6.56
CA LEU A 101 8.51 -5.27 -6.50
C LEU A 101 9.08 -5.32 -5.07
N PRO A 102 10.42 -5.47 -4.92
CA PRO A 102 11.44 -5.59 -5.97
C PRO A 102 11.67 -7.03 -6.47
N GLU A 103 11.02 -8.02 -5.88
CA GLU A 103 11.26 -9.45 -6.12
C GLU A 103 10.90 -9.88 -7.54
N GLU A 104 9.77 -9.37 -8.03
CA GLU A 104 9.30 -9.65 -9.38
C GLU A 104 8.95 -8.34 -10.10
N LYS A 105 9.43 -8.20 -11.32
CA LYS A 105 9.18 -7.02 -12.14
C LYS A 105 8.28 -7.37 -13.32
N PHE A 106 7.07 -6.80 -13.29
CA PHE A 106 6.09 -6.93 -14.37
C PHE A 106 5.76 -5.57 -14.97
N SER A 107 5.19 -5.59 -16.16
CA SER A 107 4.45 -4.51 -16.80
C SER A 107 3.17 -5.13 -17.33
N PHE A 108 2.05 -4.79 -16.74
CA PHE A 108 0.75 -5.34 -17.10
C PHE A 108 0.02 -4.46 -18.12
N ALA A 109 -0.88 -5.10 -18.88
CA ALA A 109 -1.61 -4.49 -19.98
C ALA A 109 -2.88 -3.79 -19.48
N GLU A 110 -2.93 -2.48 -19.62
CA GLU A 110 -4.10 -1.68 -19.31
C GLU A 110 -5.23 -1.88 -20.33
N ASP A 111 -4.89 -2.07 -21.62
CA ASP A 111 -5.89 -2.31 -22.65
C ASP A 111 -6.65 -3.61 -22.39
N HIS A 112 -6.01 -4.68 -21.99
CA HIS A 112 -6.69 -5.92 -21.64
C HIS A 112 -7.67 -5.73 -20.46
N MET A 113 -7.27 -5.02 -19.41
CA MET A 113 -8.16 -4.76 -18.28
C MET A 113 -9.36 -3.89 -18.69
N THR A 114 -9.16 -2.93 -19.58
CA THR A 114 -10.20 -1.97 -19.97
C THR A 114 -11.10 -2.49 -21.07
N LEU A 115 -10.65 -3.36 -21.96
CA LEU A 115 -11.38 -3.89 -23.10
C LEU A 115 -11.94 -5.30 -22.88
N CYS A 116 -11.25 -6.12 -22.09
CA CYS A 116 -11.62 -7.52 -21.84
C CYS A 116 -12.26 -7.76 -20.47
N ASN A 117 -12.74 -6.70 -19.80
CA ASN A 117 -13.57 -6.83 -18.60
C ASN A 117 -15.02 -7.18 -18.95
N SER A 118 -15.78 -7.64 -17.97
CA SER A 118 -17.18 -8.08 -18.19
C SER A 118 -18.21 -6.95 -18.17
N PHE A 119 -17.79 -5.68 -18.10
CA PHE A 119 -18.71 -4.53 -17.95
C PHE A 119 -19.21 -3.95 -19.28
N GLY A 120 -18.53 -4.25 -20.38
CA GLY A 120 -18.93 -3.80 -21.72
C GLY A 120 -18.90 -2.29 -21.91
N GLN A 121 -18.09 -1.57 -21.13
CA GLN A 121 -17.91 -0.12 -21.25
C GLN A 121 -16.69 0.18 -22.12
N GLY A 122 -16.83 1.22 -22.97
CA GLY A 122 -15.69 1.71 -23.74
C GLY A 122 -14.67 2.45 -22.86
N GLN A 123 -13.45 2.55 -23.33
CA GLN A 123 -12.35 3.20 -22.63
C GLN A 123 -12.60 4.69 -22.31
N ASP A 124 -13.49 5.36 -23.04
CA ASP A 124 -13.88 6.75 -22.78
C ASP A 124 -14.88 6.91 -21.62
N ALA A 125 -15.54 5.83 -21.19
CA ALA A 125 -16.60 5.89 -20.18
C ALA A 125 -16.07 6.09 -18.76
N GLY A 126 -14.77 5.94 -18.54
CA GLY A 126 -14.19 5.90 -17.21
C GLY A 126 -14.42 4.55 -16.53
N GLY A 127 -14.17 4.50 -15.23
CA GLY A 127 -14.37 3.32 -14.39
C GLY A 127 -13.88 3.56 -12.98
N ASP A 128 -13.97 2.53 -12.16
CA ASP A 128 -13.55 2.57 -10.76
C ASP A 128 -12.86 1.28 -10.30
N TYR A 129 -12.43 1.27 -9.04
CA TYR A 129 -11.72 0.15 -8.44
C TYR A 129 -12.56 -1.14 -8.40
N THR A 130 -13.89 -1.08 -8.40
CA THR A 130 -14.74 -2.27 -8.37
C THR A 130 -14.67 -3.06 -9.68
N MET A 131 -14.48 -2.35 -10.80
CA MET A 131 -14.24 -2.97 -12.11
C MET A 131 -12.90 -3.71 -12.14
N SER A 132 -11.86 -3.08 -11.60
CA SER A 132 -10.54 -3.73 -11.46
C SER A 132 -10.61 -4.96 -10.57
N MET A 133 -11.30 -4.85 -9.44
CA MET A 133 -11.47 -5.97 -8.51
C MET A 133 -12.20 -7.14 -9.17
N ALA A 134 -13.27 -6.89 -9.90
CA ALA A 134 -14.03 -7.92 -10.59
C ALA A 134 -13.18 -8.63 -11.66
N TYR A 135 -12.43 -7.86 -12.48
CA TYR A 135 -11.53 -8.41 -13.49
C TYR A 135 -10.43 -9.30 -12.89
N LEU A 136 -9.79 -8.83 -11.81
CA LEU A 136 -8.72 -9.59 -11.14
C LEU A 136 -9.27 -10.79 -10.36
N ALA A 137 -10.42 -10.66 -9.70
CA ALA A 137 -11.05 -11.75 -8.96
C ALA A 137 -11.58 -12.86 -9.88
N ALA A 138 -12.01 -12.50 -11.09
CA ALA A 138 -12.43 -13.45 -12.11
C ALA A 138 -11.25 -14.13 -12.83
N TRP A 139 -10.01 -13.75 -12.51
CA TRP A 139 -8.77 -14.22 -13.13
C TRP A 139 -8.72 -14.01 -14.65
N GLN A 140 -9.41 -12.96 -15.12
CA GLN A 140 -9.37 -12.56 -16.53
C GLN A 140 -7.99 -11.99 -16.93
N GLY A 141 -7.23 -11.54 -15.97
CA GLY A 141 -5.84 -11.06 -16.04
C GLY A 141 -5.20 -11.01 -14.67
N PRO A 142 -4.04 -10.32 -14.51
CA PRO A 142 -3.41 -9.44 -15.52
C PRO A 142 -2.63 -10.22 -16.58
N VAL A 143 -2.56 -9.64 -17.78
CA VAL A 143 -1.69 -10.09 -18.88
C VAL A 143 -0.54 -9.10 -19.05
N LEU A 144 0.48 -9.46 -19.83
CA LEU A 144 1.67 -8.61 -19.99
C LEU A 144 1.45 -7.52 -21.04
N ALA A 145 1.92 -6.31 -20.78
CA ALA A 145 1.87 -5.18 -21.71
C ALA A 145 2.59 -5.42 -23.03
N LYS A 146 3.57 -6.35 -23.09
CA LYS A 146 4.23 -6.73 -24.33
C LYS A 146 3.34 -7.58 -25.25
N ASP A 147 2.35 -8.28 -24.67
CA ASP A 147 1.44 -9.16 -25.41
C ASP A 147 0.14 -8.42 -25.78
N ASP A 148 -0.15 -7.32 -25.11
CA ASP A 148 -1.28 -6.42 -25.34
C ASP A 148 -0.87 -4.96 -25.06
N PRO A 149 -0.26 -4.27 -26.01
CA PRO A 149 0.23 -2.90 -25.83
C PRO A 149 -0.91 -1.89 -25.69
N TYR A 150 -0.73 -0.91 -24.82
CA TYR A 150 -1.73 0.13 -24.57
C TYR A 150 -1.89 1.11 -25.74
N GLY A 151 -3.14 1.46 -26.06
CA GLY A 151 -3.49 2.62 -26.89
C GLY A 151 -3.80 2.30 -28.35
N ASP A 152 -3.85 1.05 -28.76
CA ASP A 152 -4.31 0.65 -30.09
C ASP A 152 -5.82 0.33 -30.14
N GLY A 153 -6.48 0.28 -28.96
CA GLY A 153 -7.90 0.02 -28.84
C GLY A 153 -8.33 -1.40 -29.19
N VAL A 154 -7.38 -2.32 -29.24
CA VAL A 154 -7.61 -3.74 -29.57
C VAL A 154 -7.03 -4.60 -28.44
N SER A 155 -7.75 -5.63 -28.03
CA SER A 155 -7.27 -6.59 -27.05
C SER A 155 -7.79 -7.99 -27.37
N ASP A 156 -6.96 -8.99 -27.10
CA ASP A 156 -7.30 -10.40 -27.32
C ASP A 156 -7.78 -11.05 -26.00
N PRO A 157 -9.10 -11.33 -25.86
CA PRO A 157 -9.64 -11.95 -24.66
C PRO A 157 -9.18 -13.38 -24.38
N THR A 158 -8.42 -13.98 -25.32
CA THR A 158 -7.86 -15.33 -25.16
C THR A 158 -6.50 -15.35 -24.48
N LEU A 159 -5.90 -14.17 -24.22
CA LEU A 159 -4.65 -14.06 -23.49
C LEU A 159 -4.79 -14.62 -22.08
N THR A 160 -3.77 -15.33 -21.63
CA THR A 160 -3.80 -15.99 -20.32
C THR A 160 -3.21 -15.09 -19.25
N ALA A 161 -3.91 -14.98 -18.12
CA ALA A 161 -3.42 -14.29 -16.92
C ALA A 161 -2.06 -14.86 -16.48
N VAL A 162 -1.10 -13.97 -16.23
CA VAL A 162 0.26 -14.37 -15.77
C VAL A 162 0.39 -14.37 -14.26
N LYS A 163 -0.57 -13.78 -13.55
CA LYS A 163 -0.72 -13.78 -12.09
C LYS A 163 -2.18 -13.94 -11.72
N HIS A 164 -2.44 -14.53 -10.58
CA HIS A 164 -3.78 -14.60 -10.00
C HIS A 164 -3.80 -13.87 -8.68
N VAL A 165 -4.59 -12.79 -8.60
CA VAL A 165 -4.75 -12.03 -7.35
C VAL A 165 -5.61 -12.85 -6.39
N GLN A 166 -5.08 -13.12 -5.20
CA GLN A 166 -5.74 -13.93 -4.17
C GLN A 166 -6.48 -13.08 -3.14
N GLU A 167 -6.02 -11.84 -2.93
CA GLU A 167 -6.57 -10.94 -1.93
C GLU A 167 -6.57 -9.51 -2.43
N MET A 168 -7.64 -8.79 -2.14
CA MET A 168 -7.76 -7.34 -2.35
C MET A 168 -8.40 -6.73 -1.11
N GLN A 169 -7.82 -5.65 -0.59
CA GLN A 169 -8.28 -4.99 0.61
C GLN A 169 -8.85 -3.62 0.28
N ILE A 170 -10.02 -3.32 0.81
CA ILE A 170 -10.63 -2.00 0.75
C ILE A 170 -10.47 -1.35 2.13
N MET A 171 -9.92 -0.15 2.14
CA MET A 171 -9.67 0.61 3.36
C MET A 171 -10.48 1.91 3.34
N GLU A 172 -10.93 2.33 4.53
CA GLU A 172 -11.56 3.64 4.69
C GLU A 172 -10.56 4.76 4.38
N SER A 173 -10.95 5.75 3.58
CA SER A 173 -10.07 6.85 3.17
C SER A 173 -9.56 7.72 4.34
N GLY A 174 -10.28 7.71 5.47
CA GLY A 174 -9.89 8.40 6.70
C GLY A 174 -8.94 7.61 7.61
N ASP A 175 -8.77 6.32 7.37
CA ASP A 175 -7.90 5.46 8.18
C ASP A 175 -6.44 5.56 7.71
N GLN A 176 -5.80 6.67 8.09
CA GLN A 176 -4.42 6.95 7.70
C GLN A 176 -3.44 5.89 8.21
N GLN A 177 -3.72 5.31 9.37
CA GLN A 177 -2.84 4.29 9.94
C GLN A 177 -2.84 3.03 9.08
N LYS A 178 -4.01 2.48 8.75
CA LYS A 178 -4.12 1.32 7.85
C LYS A 178 -3.56 1.58 6.46
N ILE A 179 -3.75 2.79 5.93
CA ILE A 179 -3.19 3.16 4.62
C ILE A 179 -1.65 3.14 4.68
N LYS A 180 -1.03 3.72 5.72
CA LYS A 180 0.42 3.68 5.90
C LYS A 180 0.94 2.25 6.05
N GLU A 181 0.27 1.42 6.83
CA GLU A 181 0.60 0.00 6.99
C GLU A 181 0.52 -0.76 5.67
N ALA A 182 -0.54 -0.52 4.90
CA ALA A 182 -0.69 -1.13 3.57
C ALA A 182 0.42 -0.72 2.61
N VAL A 183 0.79 0.57 2.59
CA VAL A 183 1.91 1.07 1.78
C VAL A 183 3.23 0.45 2.22
N PHE A 184 3.46 0.34 3.52
CA PHE A 184 4.68 -0.26 4.07
C PHE A 184 4.78 -1.76 3.73
N LYS A 185 3.71 -2.50 3.95
CA LYS A 185 3.66 -3.96 3.79
C LYS A 185 3.56 -4.38 2.33
N TYR A 186 2.63 -3.77 1.60
CA TYR A 186 2.26 -4.26 0.27
C TYR A 186 2.75 -3.40 -0.89
N GLY A 187 3.08 -2.13 -0.67
CA GLY A 187 3.51 -1.20 -1.73
C GLY A 187 2.44 -0.19 -2.11
N GLY A 188 2.29 0.11 -3.40
CA GLY A 188 1.35 1.12 -3.87
C GLY A 188 -0.10 0.82 -3.51
N VAL A 189 -0.84 1.85 -3.13
CA VAL A 189 -2.28 1.79 -2.84
C VAL A 189 -3.02 2.65 -3.84
N GLN A 190 -4.03 2.08 -4.49
CA GLN A 190 -4.91 2.83 -5.38
C GLN A 190 -5.85 3.73 -4.57
N THR A 191 -6.04 4.95 -5.03
CA THR A 191 -7.03 5.87 -4.48
C THR A 191 -7.69 6.69 -5.58
N SER A 192 -8.88 7.22 -5.31
CA SER A 192 -9.55 8.20 -6.15
C SER A 192 -9.50 9.56 -5.47
N ILE A 193 -9.21 10.61 -6.23
CA ILE A 193 -9.21 11.99 -5.75
C ILE A 193 -10.21 12.80 -6.56
N TYR A 194 -10.91 13.68 -5.87
CA TYR A 194 -11.77 14.67 -6.51
C TYR A 194 -10.89 15.86 -6.95
N THR A 195 -11.05 16.27 -8.19
CA THR A 195 -10.33 17.41 -8.79
C THR A 195 -11.28 18.53 -9.21
#